data_1029561b1b75a9b041487f1b6451e9a4
#
_entry.id   1029561b1b75a9b041487f1b6451e9a4
#
_cell.length_a   1.000
_cell.length_b   1.000
_cell.length_c   1.000
_cell.angle_alpha   90.00
_cell.angle_beta   90.00
_cell.angle_gamma   90.00
#
_symmetry.space_group_name_H-M   'P 1'
#
loop_
_entity.id
_entity.type
_entity.pdbx_description
1 polymer ?
#
loop_
_entity_poly.entity_id
_entity_poly.type
_entity_poly.pdbx_seq_one_letter_code
_entity_poly.pdbx_strand_id
1 'polypeptide(L)'
;MHIVFVTTFGQKGGVAKTCTSIHLAAHWANSGRSVVLVDSDRNRSATAYASRGLLPFDVVPMEAAAKATRRADIVVTDGQASSNEEELKNLVEGSDFIVLPTTAQSRSIELTVEMSCMLNKFDIPYAALIVKADARKKASIQIARSILSGLNIQV
;
A
#
# COMPACT_ATOMS: atom_id res chain seq x y z
N MET A 1 -1.09 -16.86 17.23
CA MET A 1 -1.51 -15.49 16.86
C MET A 1 -1.03 -15.28 15.44
N HIS A 2 -1.93 -15.02 14.51
CA HIS A 2 -1.58 -14.83 13.10
C HIS A 2 -1.27 -13.35 12.88
N ILE A 3 -0.08 -13.03 12.37
CA ILE A 3 0.31 -11.67 11.98
C ILE A 3 -0.23 -11.42 10.58
N VAL A 4 -0.90 -10.29 10.37
CA VAL A 4 -1.42 -9.91 9.05
C VAL A 4 -0.45 -8.96 8.38
N PHE A 5 -0.02 -9.28 7.17
CA PHE A 5 0.89 -8.47 6.35
C PHE A 5 0.12 -7.76 5.24
N VAL A 6 0.09 -6.44 5.29
CA VAL A 6 -0.56 -5.58 4.29
C VAL A 6 0.48 -4.72 3.60
N THR A 7 0.58 -4.80 2.29
CA THR A 7 1.58 -4.05 1.53
C THR A 7 0.92 -3.02 0.62
N THR A 8 1.39 -1.78 0.68
CA THR A 8 1.06 -0.77 -0.34
C THR A 8 2.07 -0.83 -1.46
N PHE A 9 1.60 -0.93 -2.69
CA PHE A 9 2.46 -1.12 -3.85
C PHE A 9 1.93 -0.38 -5.09
N GLY A 10 2.78 -0.14 -6.08
CA GLY A 10 2.37 0.44 -7.37
C GLY A 10 3.56 0.89 -8.21
N GLN A 11 3.38 0.91 -9.53
CA GLN A 11 4.44 1.23 -10.50
C GLN A 11 4.83 2.70 -10.50
N LYS A 12 3.95 3.61 -10.09
CA LYS A 12 4.16 5.05 -10.22
C LYS A 12 4.60 5.69 -8.90
N GLY A 13 5.59 6.59 -8.99
CA GLY A 13 5.89 7.54 -7.91
C GLY A 13 4.78 8.59 -7.74
N GLY A 14 4.64 9.14 -6.54
CA GLY A 14 3.71 10.23 -6.28
C GLY A 14 2.22 9.88 -6.16
N VAL A 15 1.85 8.60 -6.18
CA VAL A 15 0.47 8.12 -5.92
C VAL A 15 0.16 7.95 -4.43
N ALA A 16 0.90 8.61 -3.56
CA ALA A 16 0.69 8.61 -2.11
C ALA A 16 0.81 7.23 -1.43
N LYS A 17 1.68 6.32 -1.90
CA LYS A 17 1.93 5.01 -1.24
C LYS A 17 2.27 5.18 0.24
N THR A 18 3.33 5.90 0.56
CA THR A 18 3.77 6.17 1.94
C THR A 18 2.66 6.81 2.78
N CYS A 19 1.93 7.77 2.23
CA CYS A 19 0.80 8.40 2.92
C CYS A 19 -0.29 7.35 3.25
N THR A 20 -0.60 6.47 2.30
CA THR A 20 -1.56 5.37 2.49
C THR A 20 -1.07 4.40 3.57
N SER A 21 0.19 3.98 3.52
CA SER A 21 0.81 3.08 4.50
C SER A 21 0.71 3.66 5.92
N ILE A 22 1.06 4.94 6.09
CA ILE A 22 0.99 5.62 7.38
C ILE A 22 -0.45 5.69 7.89
N HIS A 23 -1.44 6.01 7.03
CA HIS A 23 -2.84 6.11 7.45
C HIS A 23 -3.44 4.75 7.81
N LEU A 24 -3.12 3.69 7.06
CA LEU A 24 -3.55 2.32 7.38
C LEU A 24 -2.98 1.88 8.73
N ALA A 25 -1.67 2.06 8.93
CA ALA A 25 -1.00 1.75 10.19
C ALA A 25 -1.60 2.53 11.37
N ALA A 26 -1.84 3.82 11.19
CA ALA A 26 -2.45 4.67 12.22
C ALA A 26 -3.88 4.24 12.55
N HIS A 27 -4.68 3.86 11.55
CA HIS A 27 -6.05 3.38 11.76
C HIS A 27 -6.08 2.15 12.67
N TRP A 28 -5.24 1.16 12.39
CA TRP A 28 -5.18 -0.06 13.19
C TRP A 28 -4.57 0.16 14.58
N ALA A 29 -3.50 0.97 14.68
CA ALA A 29 -2.91 1.32 15.97
C ALA A 29 -3.91 2.05 16.89
N ASN A 30 -4.66 3.01 16.33
CA ASN A 30 -5.72 3.71 17.08
C ASN A 30 -6.91 2.80 17.44
N SER A 31 -7.06 1.67 16.75
CA SER A 31 -8.03 0.62 17.10
C SER A 31 -7.51 -0.38 18.13
N GLY A 32 -6.34 -0.12 18.74
CA GLY A 32 -5.74 -0.93 19.80
C GLY A 32 -4.94 -2.14 19.32
N ARG A 33 -4.58 -2.20 18.03
CA ARG A 33 -3.71 -3.26 17.49
C ARG A 33 -2.24 -2.88 17.64
N SER A 34 -1.40 -3.88 17.86
CA SER A 34 0.05 -3.70 17.77
C SER A 34 0.47 -3.66 16.30
N VAL A 35 0.95 -2.50 15.84
CA VAL A 35 1.26 -2.26 14.42
C VAL A 35 2.72 -1.90 14.25
N VAL A 36 3.35 -2.43 13.22
CA VAL A 36 4.68 -2.03 12.75
C VAL A 36 4.58 -1.65 11.27
N LEU A 37 5.12 -0.50 10.90
CA LEU A 37 5.29 -0.12 9.50
C LEU A 37 6.73 -0.39 9.08
N VAL A 38 6.89 -1.20 8.03
CA VAL A 38 8.18 -1.51 7.42
C VAL A 38 8.38 -0.59 6.21
N ASP A 39 9.41 0.26 6.28
CA ASP A 39 9.80 1.15 5.19
C ASP A 39 10.78 0.43 4.25
N SER A 40 10.27 -0.05 3.12
CA SER A 40 11.06 -0.72 2.09
C SER A 40 11.41 0.21 0.90
N ASP A 41 10.95 1.47 0.91
CA ASP A 41 11.31 2.45 -0.12
C ASP A 41 12.74 2.98 0.11
N ARG A 42 13.54 3.02 -0.95
CA ARG A 42 14.91 3.56 -0.92
C ARG A 42 14.96 5.01 -0.45
N ASN A 43 13.91 5.79 -0.70
CA ASN A 43 13.82 7.18 -0.28
C ASN A 43 13.56 7.34 1.23
N ARG A 44 13.24 6.26 1.95
CA ARG A 44 12.99 6.27 3.40
C ARG A 44 11.96 7.32 3.83
N SER A 45 10.91 7.50 3.03
CA SER A 45 9.92 8.55 3.26
C SER A 45 9.10 8.31 4.53
N ALA A 46 8.72 7.07 4.85
CA ALA A 46 8.02 6.73 6.08
C ALA A 46 8.92 6.94 7.31
N THR A 47 10.18 6.55 7.23
CA THR A 47 11.19 6.75 8.27
C THR A 47 11.41 8.24 8.56
N ALA A 48 11.54 9.05 7.51
CA ALA A 48 11.68 10.50 7.65
C ALA A 48 10.43 11.14 8.28
N TYR A 49 9.24 10.63 8.00
CA TYR A 49 8.02 11.11 8.63
C TYR A 49 7.97 10.71 10.11
N ALA A 50 8.36 9.49 10.44
CA ALA A 50 8.37 8.96 11.81
C ALA A 50 9.30 9.73 12.75
N SER A 51 10.40 10.31 12.24
CA SER A 51 11.34 11.12 13.04
C SER A 51 10.70 12.35 13.71
N ARG A 52 9.48 12.72 13.29
CA ARG A 52 8.69 13.79 13.92
C ARG A 52 8.05 13.37 15.24
N GLY A 53 8.08 12.08 15.60
CA GLY A 53 7.58 11.56 16.88
C GLY A 53 6.06 11.61 17.06
N LEU A 54 5.27 11.68 15.98
CA LEU A 54 3.82 11.85 16.02
C LEU A 54 3.03 10.57 15.71
N LEU A 55 3.70 9.46 15.40
CA LEU A 55 3.04 8.22 14.99
C LEU A 55 2.74 7.33 16.22
N PRO A 56 1.56 6.70 16.31
CA PRO A 56 1.20 5.79 17.41
C PRO A 56 1.70 4.35 17.17
N PHE A 57 2.68 4.14 16.30
CA PHE A 57 3.28 2.85 15.94
C PHE A 57 4.75 3.03 15.56
N ASP A 58 5.49 1.93 15.55
CA ASP A 58 6.89 1.94 15.15
C ASP A 58 7.04 1.89 13.63
N VAL A 59 7.99 2.68 13.11
CA VAL A 59 8.44 2.61 11.71
C VAL A 59 9.88 2.10 11.71
N VAL A 60 10.10 1.01 10.97
CA VAL A 60 11.41 0.36 10.91
C VAL A 60 11.85 0.17 9.46
N PRO A 61 13.15 0.21 9.17
CA PRO A 61 13.66 -0.16 7.86
C PRO A 61 13.55 -1.67 7.65
N MET A 62 13.59 -2.12 6.39
CA MET A 62 13.45 -3.53 6.01
C MET A 62 14.45 -4.43 6.76
N GLU A 63 15.67 -3.96 6.97
CA GLU A 63 16.73 -4.71 7.64
C GLU A 63 16.40 -5.06 9.12
N ALA A 64 15.56 -4.23 9.75
CA ALA A 64 15.12 -4.43 11.13
C ALA A 64 13.76 -5.16 11.24
N ALA A 65 13.08 -5.40 10.12
CA ALA A 65 11.72 -5.94 10.10
C ALA A 65 11.59 -7.26 10.85
N ALA A 66 12.48 -8.23 10.61
CA ALA A 66 12.40 -9.55 11.21
C ALA A 66 12.37 -9.58 12.74
N LYS A 67 12.97 -8.60 13.41
CA LYS A 67 12.94 -8.47 14.87
C LYS A 67 11.71 -7.68 15.33
N ALA A 68 11.39 -6.59 14.65
CA ALA A 68 10.35 -5.65 15.05
C ALA A 68 8.94 -6.27 14.91
N THR A 69 8.73 -7.11 13.88
CA THR A 69 7.40 -7.66 13.57
C THR A 69 6.97 -8.83 14.44
N ARG A 70 7.89 -9.43 15.24
CA ARG A 70 7.60 -10.64 16.05
C ARG A 70 6.41 -10.53 17.00
N ARG A 71 6.07 -9.33 17.43
CA ARG A 71 4.98 -9.06 18.40
C ARG A 71 3.88 -8.20 17.81
N ALA A 72 3.90 -7.96 16.52
CA ALA A 72 2.88 -7.18 15.84
C ALA A 72 1.64 -8.04 15.55
N ASP A 73 0.47 -7.43 15.63
CA ASP A 73 -0.77 -8.01 15.11
C ASP A 73 -0.84 -7.77 13.59
N ILE A 74 -0.37 -6.58 13.16
CA ILE A 74 -0.42 -6.14 11.78
C ILE A 74 0.92 -5.52 11.39
N VAL A 75 1.41 -5.91 10.24
CA VAL A 75 2.59 -5.33 9.60
C VAL A 75 2.15 -4.63 8.32
N VAL A 76 2.41 -3.33 8.23
CA VAL A 76 2.21 -2.56 7.00
C VAL A 76 3.54 -2.37 6.32
N THR A 77 3.66 -2.77 5.06
CA THR A 77 4.86 -2.53 4.25
C THR A 77 4.65 -1.37 3.29
N ASP A 78 5.46 -0.33 3.40
CA ASP A 78 5.53 0.76 2.42
C ASP A 78 6.44 0.34 1.28
N GLY A 79 5.85 -0.18 0.20
CA GLY A 79 6.56 -0.71 -0.95
C GLY A 79 7.07 0.39 -1.88
N GLN A 80 8.26 0.18 -2.44
CA GLN A 80 8.78 1.07 -3.48
C GLN A 80 7.98 0.95 -4.79
N ALA A 81 8.11 1.97 -5.66
CA ALA A 81 7.57 1.88 -7.01
C ALA A 81 8.43 0.93 -7.85
N SER A 82 7.83 -0.11 -8.41
CA SER A 82 8.52 -1.05 -9.29
C SER A 82 7.57 -1.62 -10.34
N SER A 83 8.13 -1.94 -11.50
CA SER A 83 7.50 -2.74 -12.57
C SER A 83 8.20 -4.10 -12.75
N ASN A 84 9.13 -4.46 -11.88
CA ASN A 84 9.88 -5.70 -11.94
C ASN A 84 9.03 -6.86 -11.41
N GLU A 85 8.88 -7.91 -12.22
CA GLU A 85 8.06 -9.08 -11.88
C GLU A 85 8.65 -9.90 -10.72
N GLU A 86 9.97 -9.97 -10.60
CA GLU A 86 10.65 -10.66 -9.49
C GLU A 86 10.44 -9.92 -8.15
N GLU A 87 10.56 -8.60 -8.16
CA GLU A 87 10.26 -7.79 -6.98
C GLU A 87 8.79 -7.92 -6.57
N LEU A 88 7.87 -7.95 -7.56
CA LEU A 88 6.45 -8.17 -7.31
C LEU A 88 6.21 -9.55 -6.68
N LYS A 89 6.84 -10.61 -7.20
CA LYS A 89 6.73 -11.96 -6.65
C LYS A 89 7.15 -12.02 -5.19
N ASN A 90 8.33 -11.49 -4.87
CA ASN A 90 8.85 -11.46 -3.51
C ASN A 90 7.91 -10.69 -2.55
N LEU A 91 7.30 -9.61 -3.04
CA LEU A 91 6.36 -8.81 -2.28
C LEU A 91 5.04 -9.55 -2.04
N VAL A 92 4.53 -10.26 -3.05
CA VAL A 92 3.33 -11.11 -2.94
C VAL A 92 3.54 -12.24 -1.93
N GLU A 93 4.67 -12.94 -2.00
CA GLU A 93 5.00 -14.03 -1.07
C GLU A 93 5.10 -13.56 0.39
N GLY A 94 5.43 -12.30 0.61
CA GLY A 94 5.50 -11.69 1.94
C GLY A 94 4.24 -10.93 2.39
N SER A 95 3.12 -11.08 1.69
CA SER A 95 1.91 -10.30 1.95
C SER A 95 0.67 -11.17 2.04
N ASP A 96 -0.30 -10.77 2.89
CA ASP A 96 -1.65 -11.35 2.93
C ASP A 96 -2.64 -10.50 2.10
N PHE A 97 -2.34 -9.22 1.91
CA PHE A 97 -3.17 -8.30 1.16
C PHE A 97 -2.35 -7.18 0.52
N ILE A 98 -2.70 -6.79 -0.71
CA ILE A 98 -2.04 -5.67 -1.41
C ILE A 98 -3.01 -4.51 -1.62
N VAL A 99 -2.57 -3.30 -1.26
CA VAL A 99 -3.28 -2.06 -1.56
C VAL A 99 -2.56 -1.34 -2.68
N LEU A 100 -3.31 -1.00 -3.75
CA LEU A 100 -2.82 -0.27 -4.91
C LEU A 100 -3.33 1.19 -4.88
N PRO A 101 -2.59 2.14 -4.27
CA PRO A 101 -2.97 3.54 -4.34
C PRO A 101 -2.90 4.04 -5.78
N THR A 102 -3.97 4.69 -6.22
CA THR A 102 -4.09 5.27 -7.56
C THR A 102 -4.75 6.63 -7.50
N THR A 103 -4.60 7.44 -8.52
CA THR A 103 -5.34 8.69 -8.68
C THR A 103 -6.37 8.56 -9.79
N ALA A 104 -7.36 9.46 -9.83
CA ALA A 104 -8.38 9.47 -10.89
C ALA A 104 -7.84 9.98 -12.27
N GLN A 105 -6.53 10.01 -12.46
CA GLN A 105 -5.89 10.36 -13.74
C GLN A 105 -5.76 9.12 -14.62
N SER A 106 -6.04 9.23 -15.92
CA SER A 106 -6.02 8.13 -16.87
C SER A 106 -4.75 7.28 -16.77
N ARG A 107 -3.57 7.91 -16.82
CA ARG A 107 -2.30 7.18 -16.73
C ARG A 107 -2.13 6.42 -15.40
N SER A 108 -2.67 6.92 -14.31
CA SER A 108 -2.62 6.22 -13.01
C SER A 108 -3.53 4.99 -13.02
N ILE A 109 -4.71 5.11 -13.61
CA ILE A 109 -5.66 3.99 -13.76
C ILE A 109 -5.08 2.91 -14.67
N GLU A 110 -4.51 3.27 -15.83
CA GLU A 110 -3.85 2.33 -16.75
C GLU A 110 -2.79 1.49 -16.01
N LEU A 111 -1.88 2.14 -15.26
CA LEU A 111 -0.84 1.45 -14.50
C LEU A 111 -1.41 0.56 -13.38
N THR A 112 -2.54 0.95 -12.80
CA THR A 112 -3.23 0.11 -11.80
C THR A 112 -3.83 -1.12 -12.44
N VAL A 113 -4.40 -0.99 -13.65
CA VAL A 113 -4.92 -2.13 -14.44
C VAL A 113 -3.78 -3.05 -14.86
N GLU A 114 -2.67 -2.52 -15.35
CA GLU A 114 -1.48 -3.32 -15.67
C GLU A 114 -1.00 -4.12 -14.44
N MET A 115 -0.95 -3.47 -13.27
CA MET A 115 -0.56 -4.12 -12.02
C MET A 115 -1.57 -5.20 -11.60
N SER A 116 -2.85 -4.95 -11.74
CA SER A 116 -3.88 -5.95 -11.42
C SER A 116 -3.76 -7.21 -12.31
N CYS A 117 -3.44 -7.03 -13.60
CA CYS A 117 -3.17 -8.15 -14.50
C CYS A 117 -1.95 -8.97 -14.05
N MET A 118 -0.92 -8.32 -13.51
CA MET A 118 0.24 -9.03 -12.95
C MET A 118 -0.13 -9.75 -11.66
N LEU A 119 -0.86 -9.12 -10.75
CA LEU A 119 -1.29 -9.70 -9.47
C LEU A 119 -2.25 -10.88 -9.65
N ASN A 120 -3.08 -10.88 -10.69
CA ASN A 120 -3.98 -11.99 -11.00
C ASN A 120 -3.27 -13.31 -11.37
N LYS A 121 -1.95 -13.26 -11.61
CA LYS A 121 -1.13 -14.47 -11.78
C LYS A 121 -0.83 -15.15 -10.43
N PHE A 122 -1.05 -14.43 -9.33
CA PHE A 122 -0.82 -14.88 -7.96
C PHE A 122 -2.16 -14.95 -7.23
N ASP A 123 -2.32 -15.91 -6.36
CA ASP A 123 -3.55 -16.04 -5.55
C ASP A 123 -3.46 -15.15 -4.30
N ILE A 124 -3.40 -13.82 -4.52
CA ILE A 124 -3.35 -12.84 -3.45
C ILE A 124 -4.50 -11.84 -3.58
N PRO A 125 -5.25 -11.57 -2.50
CA PRO A 125 -6.26 -10.53 -2.51
C PRO A 125 -5.63 -9.13 -2.58
N TYR A 126 -6.22 -8.26 -3.39
CA TYR A 126 -5.80 -6.87 -3.51
C TYR A 126 -7.00 -5.93 -3.76
N ALA A 127 -6.79 -4.65 -3.48
CA ALA A 127 -7.76 -3.60 -3.80
C ALA A 127 -7.06 -2.33 -4.30
N ALA A 128 -7.71 -1.60 -5.19
CA ALA A 128 -7.30 -0.26 -5.55
C ALA A 128 -7.87 0.76 -4.57
N LEU A 129 -7.07 1.75 -4.18
CA LEU A 129 -7.49 2.87 -3.36
C LEU A 129 -7.33 4.18 -4.14
N ILE A 130 -8.45 4.82 -4.52
CA ILE A 130 -8.40 6.12 -5.18
C ILE A 130 -8.02 7.19 -4.16
N VAL A 131 -6.83 7.75 -4.33
CA VAL A 131 -6.24 8.77 -3.44
C VAL A 131 -6.21 10.14 -4.12
N LYS A 132 -5.94 11.20 -3.36
CA LYS A 132 -5.93 12.59 -3.84
C LYS A 132 -7.24 12.96 -4.55
N ALA A 133 -8.34 12.43 -4.03
CA ALA A 133 -9.68 12.65 -4.54
C ALA A 133 -10.14 14.08 -4.20
N ASP A 134 -10.23 14.94 -5.21
CA ASP A 134 -10.79 16.28 -5.04
C ASP A 134 -12.32 16.19 -5.08
N ALA A 135 -12.99 16.57 -3.98
CA ALA A 135 -14.44 16.53 -3.88
C ALA A 135 -15.18 17.35 -4.97
N ARG A 136 -14.49 18.31 -5.60
CA ARG A 136 -15.01 19.09 -6.74
C ARG A 136 -14.98 18.31 -8.05
N LYS A 137 -14.16 17.25 -8.16
CA LYS A 137 -13.98 16.41 -9.34
C LYS A 137 -14.69 15.06 -9.23
N LYS A 138 -15.91 15.06 -8.67
CA LYS A 138 -16.72 13.84 -8.44
C LYS A 138 -16.85 12.97 -9.68
N ALA A 139 -17.08 13.58 -10.86
CA ALA A 139 -17.22 12.84 -12.11
C ALA A 139 -15.98 12.02 -12.46
N SER A 140 -14.78 12.59 -12.34
CA SER A 140 -13.53 11.87 -12.63
C SER A 140 -13.30 10.69 -11.67
N ILE A 141 -13.64 10.86 -10.39
CA ILE A 141 -13.57 9.81 -9.37
C ILE A 141 -14.55 8.68 -9.70
N GLN A 142 -15.78 9.04 -10.08
CA GLN A 142 -16.81 8.06 -10.45
C GLN A 142 -16.42 7.26 -11.70
N ILE A 143 -15.86 7.92 -12.71
CA ILE A 143 -15.35 7.27 -13.93
C ILE A 143 -14.22 6.30 -13.57
N ALA A 144 -13.24 6.74 -12.79
CA ALA A 144 -12.12 5.90 -12.35
C ALA A 144 -12.63 4.66 -11.61
N ARG A 145 -13.57 4.84 -10.66
CA ARG A 145 -14.18 3.73 -9.93
C ARG A 145 -14.92 2.78 -10.86
N SER A 146 -15.72 3.29 -11.79
CA SER A 146 -16.46 2.46 -12.76
C SER A 146 -15.52 1.63 -13.65
N ILE A 147 -14.41 2.21 -14.11
CA ILE A 147 -13.42 1.48 -14.91
C ILE A 147 -12.82 0.33 -14.11
N LEU A 148 -12.33 0.60 -12.90
CA LEU A 148 -11.69 -0.41 -12.06
C LEU A 148 -12.67 -1.52 -11.67
N SER A 149 -13.87 -1.16 -11.22
CA SER A 149 -14.91 -2.14 -10.86
C SER A 149 -15.39 -2.96 -12.06
N GLY A 150 -15.48 -2.36 -13.26
CA GLY A 150 -15.82 -3.06 -14.50
C GLY A 150 -14.78 -4.11 -14.92
N LEU A 151 -13.56 -4.00 -14.40
CA LEU A 151 -12.47 -4.97 -14.58
C LEU A 151 -12.33 -5.93 -13.36
N ASN A 152 -13.34 -6.01 -12.50
CA ASN A 152 -13.34 -6.80 -11.27
C ASN A 152 -12.22 -6.44 -10.27
N ILE A 153 -11.73 -5.21 -10.30
CA ILE A 153 -10.81 -4.70 -9.29
C ILE A 153 -11.65 -4.10 -8.16
N GLN A 154 -11.44 -4.58 -6.95
CA GLN A 154 -12.07 -4.00 -5.75
C GLN A 154 -11.58 -2.55 -5.55
N VAL A 155 -12.49 -1.60 -5.24
CA VAL A 155 -12.18 -0.17 -5.07
C VAL A 155 -12.86 0.40 -3.83
#